data_82e01648f81430433ede3cfcfc0eaec7
#
_entry.id   82e01648f81430433ede3cfcfc0eaec7
#
_cell.length_a   1.000
_cell.length_b   1.000
_cell.length_c   1.000
_cell.angle_alpha   90.00
_cell.angle_beta   90.00
_cell.angle_gamma   90.00
#
_symmetry.space_group_name_H-M   'P 1'
#
loop_
_entity.id
_entity.type
_entity.pdbx_description
1 polymer ?
#
loop_
_entity_poly.entity_id
_entity_poly.type
_entity_poly.pdbx_seq_one_letter_code
_entity_poly.pdbx_strand_id
1 'polypeptide(L)' 'MTKYLVVEIQTWDTGAIQTPTNAFDTQASAESKYHDILSKAAVSQLPKHAAVLMTNDGYVMETKCYEHEAAATQS' A
#
# COMPACT_ATOMS: atom_id res chain seq x y z
N MET A 1 18.94 -7.00 13.43
CA MET A 1 18.87 -7.33 11.97
C MET A 1 17.72 -6.58 11.35
N THR A 2 17.98 -5.97 10.20
CA THR A 2 16.95 -5.16 9.54
C THR A 2 15.92 -6.05 8.86
N LYS A 3 14.67 -5.77 9.09
CA LYS A 3 13.56 -6.38 8.37
C LYS A 3 12.86 -5.29 7.58
N TYR A 4 12.17 -5.70 6.54
CA TYR A 4 11.47 -4.77 5.65
C TYR A 4 9.99 -5.08 5.71
N LEU A 5 9.19 -4.03 5.89
CA LEU A 5 7.75 -4.17 6.01
C LEU A 5 7.09 -3.50 4.82
N VAL A 6 6.08 -4.15 4.27
CA VAL A 6 5.24 -3.56 3.24
C VAL A 6 3.83 -3.49 3.81
N VAL A 7 3.33 -2.27 3.94
CA VAL A 7 2.00 -2.02 4.49
C VAL A 7 1.10 -1.55 3.36
N GLU A 8 0.03 -2.28 3.13
CA GLU A 8 -0.99 -1.87 2.17
C GLU A 8 -2.08 -1.15 2.96
N ILE A 9 -2.48 0.05 2.51
CA ILE A 9 -3.52 0.81 3.19
C ILE A 9 -4.71 0.88 2.25
N GLN A 10 -5.82 0.28 2.69
CA GLN A 10 -7.04 0.24 1.89
C GLN A 10 -8.09 1.08 2.61
N THR A 11 -8.52 2.16 1.97
CA THR A 11 -9.60 2.99 2.50
C THR A 11 -10.85 2.72 1.67
N TRP A 12 -11.88 2.25 2.33
CA TRP A 12 -13.13 1.86 1.68
C TRP A 12 -14.10 3.04 1.68
N ASP A 13 -15.08 3.00 0.78
CA ASP A 13 -16.07 4.07 0.67
C ASP A 13 -16.95 4.17 1.92
N THR A 14 -16.99 3.15 2.74
CA THR A 14 -17.70 3.18 4.02
C THR A 14 -16.92 3.92 5.10
N GLY A 15 -15.66 4.28 4.82
CA GLY A 15 -14.78 4.87 5.81
C GLY A 15 -13.91 3.86 6.53
N ALA A 16 -14.12 2.56 6.29
CA ALA A 16 -13.29 1.54 6.90
C ALA A 16 -11.88 1.57 6.33
N ILE A 17 -10.90 1.28 7.17
CA ILE A 17 -9.50 1.25 6.76
C ILE A 17 -8.92 -0.09 7.17
N GLN A 18 -8.21 -0.73 6.22
CA GLN A 18 -7.52 -1.99 6.49
C GLN A 18 -6.06 -1.81 6.12
N THR A 19 -5.18 -2.44 6.89
CA THR A 19 -3.73 -2.26 6.72
C THR A 19 -3.01 -3.60 6.73
N PRO A 20 -3.25 -4.47 5.73
CA PRO A 20 -2.49 -5.71 5.65
C PRO A 20 -0.99 -5.41 5.59
N THR A 21 -0.20 -6.14 6.36
CA THR A 21 1.22 -5.91 6.47
C THR A 21 1.98 -7.20 6.24
N ASN A 22 3.05 -7.12 5.48
CA ASN A 22 3.93 -8.26 5.22
C ASN A 22 5.35 -7.89 5.62
N ALA A 23 6.07 -8.84 6.20
CA ALA A 23 7.46 -8.63 6.61
C ALA A 23 8.37 -9.49 5.75
N PHE A 24 9.53 -8.95 5.41
CA PHE A 24 10.48 -9.63 4.54
C PHE A 24 11.88 -9.48 5.11
N ASP A 25 12.73 -10.47 4.82
CA ASP A 25 14.12 -10.46 5.26
C ASP A 25 15.02 -9.66 4.32
N THR A 26 14.61 -9.48 3.07
CA THR A 26 15.44 -8.77 2.09
C THR A 26 14.67 -7.62 1.48
N GLN A 27 15.41 -6.59 1.11
CA GLN A 27 14.83 -5.43 0.47
C GLN A 27 14.22 -5.80 -0.88
N ALA A 28 14.88 -6.68 -1.62
CA ALA A 28 14.40 -7.08 -2.95
C ALA A 28 13.02 -7.73 -2.87
N SER A 29 12.82 -8.62 -1.90
CA SER A 29 11.51 -9.26 -1.72
C SER A 29 10.44 -8.25 -1.34
N ALA A 30 10.80 -7.31 -0.46
CA ALA A 30 9.86 -6.28 -0.03
C ALA A 30 9.49 -5.37 -1.19
N GLU A 31 10.48 -4.98 -2.01
CA GLU A 31 10.20 -4.13 -3.17
C GLU A 31 9.30 -4.82 -4.18
N SER A 32 9.49 -6.12 -4.37
CA SER A 32 8.63 -6.88 -5.26
C SER A 32 7.18 -6.82 -4.79
N LYS A 33 6.96 -7.02 -3.50
CA LYS A 33 5.61 -6.95 -2.94
C LYS A 33 5.05 -5.53 -3.04
N TYR A 34 5.87 -4.52 -2.76
CA TYR A 34 5.47 -3.14 -2.83
C TYR A 34 4.97 -2.79 -4.25
N HIS A 35 5.74 -3.18 -5.27
CA HIS A 35 5.34 -2.89 -6.65
C HIS A 35 4.11 -3.68 -7.06
N ASP A 36 3.96 -4.92 -6.56
CA ASP A 36 2.77 -5.71 -6.83
C ASP A 36 1.52 -5.02 -6.27
N ILE A 37 1.61 -4.50 -5.06
CA ILE A 37 0.50 -3.78 -4.45
C ILE A 37 0.18 -2.53 -5.27
N LEU A 38 1.21 -1.78 -5.68
CA LEU A 38 0.99 -0.56 -6.45
C LEU A 38 0.34 -0.84 -7.79
N SER A 39 0.73 -1.92 -8.46
CA SER A 39 0.12 -2.23 -9.75
C SER A 39 -1.37 -2.54 -9.59
N LYS A 40 -1.76 -3.17 -8.50
CA LYS A 40 -3.17 -3.44 -8.21
C LYS A 40 -3.88 -2.18 -7.74
N ALA A 41 -3.20 -1.37 -6.94
CA ALA A 41 -3.79 -0.13 -6.44
C ALA A 41 -4.12 0.84 -7.56
N ALA A 42 -3.30 0.87 -8.59
CA ALA A 42 -3.50 1.79 -9.71
C ALA A 42 -4.82 1.54 -10.43
N VAL A 43 -5.32 0.31 -10.38
CA VAL A 43 -6.55 -0.05 -11.07
C VAL A 43 -7.66 -0.45 -10.10
N SER A 44 -7.47 -0.23 -8.80
CA SER A 44 -8.47 -0.62 -7.83
C SER A 44 -9.61 0.38 -7.80
N GLN A 45 -10.73 -0.02 -7.22
CA GLN A 45 -11.91 0.84 -7.11
C GLN A 45 -12.03 1.48 -5.73
N LEU A 46 -11.05 1.27 -4.88
CA LEU A 46 -11.07 1.88 -3.55
C LEU A 46 -10.81 3.38 -3.68
N PRO A 47 -11.49 4.21 -2.85
CA PRO A 47 -11.24 5.66 -2.88
C PRO A 47 -9.78 6.01 -2.64
N LYS A 48 -9.12 5.27 -1.75
CA LYS A 48 -7.69 5.43 -1.53
C LYS A 48 -7.07 4.05 -1.38
N HIS A 49 -5.96 3.84 -2.06
CA HIS A 49 -5.25 2.58 -2.01
C HIS A 49 -3.76 2.91 -2.06
N ALA A 50 -3.07 2.64 -0.96
CA ALA A 50 -1.69 3.07 -0.80
C ALA A 50 -0.81 1.90 -0.39
N ALA A 51 0.48 2.08 -0.58
CA ALA A 51 1.47 1.13 -0.08
C ALA A 51 2.64 1.90 0.52
N VAL A 52 3.21 1.34 1.56
CA VAL A 52 4.36 1.90 2.25
C VAL A 52 5.41 0.79 2.36
N LEU A 53 6.63 1.09 1.93
CA LEU A 53 7.79 0.22 2.12
C LEU A 53 8.65 0.86 3.20
N MET A 54 8.88 0.14 4.29
CA MET A 54 9.58 0.70 5.44
C MET A 54 10.42 -0.36 6.13
N THR A 55 11.35 0.08 6.95
CA THR A 55 12.13 -0.83 7.78
C THR A 55 11.40 -1.06 9.10
N ASN A 56 11.82 -2.10 9.81
CA ASN A 56 11.15 -2.46 11.07
C ASN A 56 11.47 -1.49 12.21
N ASP A 57 12.37 -0.53 11.99
CA ASP A 57 12.61 0.53 12.98
C ASP A 57 11.88 1.82 12.61
N GLY A 58 10.97 1.75 11.63
CA GLY A 58 10.07 2.87 11.36
C GLY A 58 10.52 3.81 10.27
N TYR A 59 11.63 3.51 9.59
CA TYR A 59 12.10 4.38 8.52
C TYR A 59 11.33 4.07 7.23
N VAL A 60 10.64 5.07 6.70
CA VAL A 60 9.87 4.91 5.46
C VAL A 60 10.81 5.11 4.28
N MET A 61 10.91 4.09 3.44
CA MET A 61 11.79 4.12 2.27
C MET A 61 11.05 4.63 1.03
N GLU A 62 9.83 4.14 0.81
CA GLU A 62 9.00 4.53 -0.32
C GLU A 62 7.55 4.49 0.10
N THR A 63 6.75 5.38 -0.47
CA THR A 63 5.32 5.39 -0.23
C THR A 63 4.63 6.00 -1.46
N LYS A 64 3.43 5.49 -1.76
CA LYS A 64 2.63 6.03 -2.84
C LYS A 64 1.17 5.71 -2.56
N CYS A 65 0.31 6.68 -2.85
CA CYS A 65 -1.12 6.53 -2.68
C CYS A 65 -1.81 6.82 -4.01
N TYR A 66 -2.71 5.93 -4.40
CA TYR A 66 -3.60 6.18 -5.53
C TYR A 66 -4.97 6.55 -4.97
N GLU A 67 -5.50 7.67 -5.44
CA GLU A 67 -6.84 8.10 -5.08
C GLU A 67 -7.72 7.98 -6.31
N HIS A 68 -8.87 7.36 -6.13
CA HIS A 68 -9.81 7.15 -7.22
C HIS A 68 -11.08 7.92 -6.92
N GLU A 69 -11.57 8.63 -7.92
CA GLU A 69 -12.83 9.34 -7.78
C GLU A 69 -13.91 8.34 -7.44
N ALA A 70 -14.64 8.68 -6.41
CA ALA A 70 -15.81 7.88 -6.15
C ALA A 70 -16.68 8.04 -7.36
N ALA A 71 -16.82 7.06 -7.91
CA ALA A 71 -17.56 7.02 -9.07
C ALA A 71 -18.51 8.15 -9.27
N ALA A 72 -17.98 8.62 -8.80
CA ALA A 72 -18.36 9.24 -8.89
C ALA A 72 -18.83 9.52 -9.57
N THR A 73 -18.66 9.59 -9.32
CA THR A 73 -18.78 9.77 -9.69
C THR A 73 -19.11 9.54 -10.69
N GLN A 74 -18.97 9.21 -10.88
CA GLN A 74 -19.27 9.07 -11.72
C GLN A 74 -20.13 9.17 -12.04
N SER A 75 -20.15 9.41 -11.80
CA SER A 75 -20.93 9.67 -12.15
C SER A 75 -21.28 9.83 -12.56
#